data_2023333c97e588c8ed84a5bf9a4a1bbc
#
_entry.id   2023333c97e588c8ed84a5bf9a4a1bbc
#
_cell.length_a   1.000
_cell.length_b   1.000
_cell.length_c   1.000
_cell.angle_alpha   90.00
_cell.angle_beta   90.00
_cell.angle_gamma   90.00
#
_symmetry.space_group_name_H-M   'P 1'
#
loop_
_entity.id
_entity.type
_entity.pdbx_description
1 polymer ?
#
loop_
_entity_poly.entity_id
_entity_poly.type
_entity_poly.pdbx_seq_one_letter_code
_entity_poly.pdbx_strand_id
1 'polypeptide(L)'
;AAPASTASNAATPLESVESFSFGDPIAVNDRASLMECLECHNNGRWYEPPISPYGLARMFDVAAYHQSPLIFKRNVIASCYIPHPLLTRQEFTAWVQDYLIFGNCYMECRRNRLGQPIELRHSQAKYTRRGIDPAQFWFVPRYVDDHAFEPGSVCQIKNPSPHQEIYGAPEYLAALQSAMLNGEATVFRRNYYINGSHAGVIVYLTDPVANNNDVEKLKKSLKDARGNGAFKNLFVYAAGGKKDGLQIMPFSQVAAKDEFTGIKDATRD
;
A
#
# COMPACT_ATOMS: atom_id res chain seq x y z
N ALA A 1 -56.97 44.08 42.07
CA ALA A 1 -56.07 43.76 41.00
C ALA A 1 -54.72 43.40 41.61
N ALA A 2 -54.37 42.12 41.59
CA ALA A 2 -53.05 41.60 41.97
C ALA A 2 -52.25 41.30 40.74
N PRO A 3 -50.95 41.58 40.65
CA PRO A 3 -50.17 41.25 39.53
C PRO A 3 -49.65 39.77 39.58
N ALA A 4 -49.72 39.14 38.47
CA ALA A 4 -49.24 37.77 38.25
C ALA A 4 -47.70 37.68 38.32
N SER A 5 -47.22 36.70 39.09
CA SER A 5 -45.84 36.32 39.20
C SER A 5 -45.46 35.56 37.94
N THR A 6 -44.57 36.12 37.14
CA THR A 6 -43.90 35.43 36.06
C THR A 6 -42.73 34.62 36.61
N ALA A 7 -42.89 33.30 36.67
CA ALA A 7 -41.79 32.37 36.92
C ALA A 7 -40.93 32.31 35.69
N SER A 8 -39.67 32.76 35.74
CA SER A 8 -38.66 32.55 34.71
C SER A 8 -38.17 31.12 34.79
N ASN A 9 -38.52 30.33 33.77
CA ASN A 9 -37.88 29.06 33.51
C ASN A 9 -36.41 29.31 33.11
N ALA A 10 -35.51 29.14 34.05
CA ALA A 10 -34.09 29.01 33.75
C ALA A 10 -33.92 27.68 33.06
N ALA A 11 -33.69 27.72 31.77
CA ALA A 11 -33.29 26.56 30.99
C ALA A 11 -31.92 26.06 31.49
N THR A 12 -31.91 24.85 32.01
CA THR A 12 -30.68 24.13 32.35
C THR A 12 -29.79 24.08 31.11
N PRO A 13 -28.50 24.47 31.19
CA PRO A 13 -27.62 24.33 30.02
C PRO A 13 -27.53 22.85 29.66
N LEU A 14 -27.88 22.56 28.44
CA LEU A 14 -27.63 21.23 27.83
C LEU A 14 -26.14 20.92 27.96
N GLU A 15 -25.82 19.89 28.71
CA GLU A 15 -24.47 19.35 28.81
C GLU A 15 -23.99 19.00 27.41
N SER A 16 -23.08 19.81 26.86
CA SER A 16 -22.48 19.54 25.55
C SER A 16 -21.41 18.45 25.70
N VAL A 17 -21.68 17.30 25.19
CA VAL A 17 -20.67 16.23 25.06
C VAL A 17 -19.80 16.53 23.85
N GLU A 18 -18.55 16.89 24.06
CA GLU A 18 -17.56 17.03 23.00
C GLU A 18 -16.77 15.75 22.89
N SER A 19 -16.85 15.10 21.71
CA SER A 19 -16.03 13.97 21.36
C SER A 19 -15.22 14.26 20.11
N PHE A 20 -13.96 13.89 20.11
CA PHE A 20 -13.12 13.96 18.92
C PHE A 20 -12.15 12.79 18.87
N SER A 21 -11.86 12.33 17.66
CA SER A 21 -10.88 11.28 17.41
C SER A 21 -9.57 11.88 16.91
N PHE A 22 -8.44 11.31 17.32
CA PHE A 22 -7.13 11.73 16.87
C PHE A 22 -6.72 10.93 15.62
N GLY A 23 -6.48 11.65 14.53
CA GLY A 23 -5.91 11.15 13.28
C GLY A 23 -6.93 10.68 12.26
N ASP A 24 -6.63 11.01 11.02
CA ASP A 24 -7.37 10.52 9.88
C ASP A 24 -7.05 9.04 9.60
N PRO A 25 -8.00 8.26 9.09
CA PRO A 25 -7.72 6.91 8.65
C PRO A 25 -6.66 6.97 7.55
N ILE A 26 -5.58 6.20 7.71
CA ILE A 26 -4.61 6.03 6.65
C ILE A 26 -5.28 5.14 5.62
N ALA A 27 -5.44 5.66 4.39
CA ALA A 27 -5.96 4.86 3.29
C ALA A 27 -5.05 3.64 3.10
N VAL A 28 -5.61 2.45 3.30
CA VAL A 28 -4.97 1.20 2.90
C VAL A 28 -4.82 1.26 1.38
N ASN A 29 -3.68 0.83 0.84
CA ASN A 29 -3.46 0.76 -0.60
C ASN A 29 -4.65 0.07 -1.26
N ASP A 30 -5.43 0.84 -2.00
CA ASP A 30 -6.68 0.36 -2.55
C ASP A 30 -6.38 -0.59 -3.73
N ARG A 31 -6.85 -1.84 -3.61
CA ARG A 31 -6.79 -2.81 -4.69
C ARG A 31 -7.50 -2.30 -5.95
N ALA A 32 -8.58 -1.51 -5.78
CA ALA A 32 -9.31 -0.92 -6.88
C ALA A 32 -8.38 -0.11 -7.78
N SER A 33 -7.52 0.74 -7.21
CA SER A 33 -6.55 1.52 -7.97
C SER A 33 -5.51 0.69 -8.73
N LEU A 34 -5.29 -0.56 -8.31
CA LEU A 34 -4.34 -1.47 -8.94
C LEU A 34 -4.97 -2.27 -10.08
N MET A 35 -6.28 -2.53 -10.01
CA MET A 35 -7.02 -3.41 -10.92
C MET A 35 -8.16 -2.69 -11.68
N GLU A 36 -8.21 -1.38 -11.63
CA GLU A 36 -9.29 -0.56 -12.17
C GLU A 36 -9.46 -0.68 -13.69
N CYS A 37 -8.39 -1.05 -14.42
CA CYS A 37 -8.40 -1.30 -15.85
C CYS A 37 -7.89 -2.69 -16.18
N LEU A 38 -8.78 -3.64 -16.38
CA LEU A 38 -8.41 -4.98 -16.86
C LEU A 38 -8.11 -5.00 -18.36
N GLU A 39 -8.52 -3.96 -19.10
CA GLU A 39 -8.24 -3.79 -20.52
C GLU A 39 -7.10 -2.79 -20.77
N CYS A 40 -6.38 -2.99 -21.87
CA CYS A 40 -5.29 -2.11 -22.27
C CYS A 40 -5.83 -0.82 -22.89
N HIS A 41 -5.44 0.32 -22.35
CA HIS A 41 -5.80 1.61 -22.92
C HIS A 41 -4.78 2.04 -23.99
N ASN A 42 -5.27 2.45 -25.15
CA ASN A 42 -4.44 2.99 -26.23
C ASN A 42 -4.33 4.52 -26.09
N ASN A 43 -3.11 5.04 -25.87
CA ASN A 43 -2.86 6.49 -25.77
C ASN A 43 -2.40 7.14 -27.08
N GLY A 44 -2.50 6.45 -28.22
CA GLY A 44 -2.10 6.94 -29.54
C GLY A 44 -0.66 6.60 -29.95
N ARG A 45 0.22 6.20 -29.04
CA ARG A 45 1.60 5.76 -29.30
C ARG A 45 1.85 4.31 -28.88
N TRP A 46 1.36 3.95 -27.70
CA TRP A 46 1.49 2.63 -27.10
C TRP A 46 0.22 2.24 -26.33
N TYR A 47 0.17 1.01 -25.91
CA TYR A 47 -0.84 0.51 -24.99
C TYR A 47 -0.37 0.65 -23.54
N GLU A 48 -1.19 1.25 -22.68
CA GLU A 48 -0.95 1.25 -21.24
C GLU A 48 -1.30 -0.12 -20.65
N PRO A 49 -0.46 -0.66 -19.75
CA PRO A 49 -0.76 -1.92 -19.08
C PRO A 49 -2.02 -1.82 -18.23
N PRO A 50 -2.84 -2.89 -18.16
CA PRO A 50 -4.09 -2.90 -17.40
C PRO A 50 -3.86 -2.78 -15.88
N ILE A 51 -2.69 -3.20 -15.42
CA ILE A 51 -2.28 -3.11 -14.02
C ILE A 51 -1.08 -2.18 -13.95
N SER A 52 -1.12 -1.24 -12.99
CA SER A 52 -0.02 -0.30 -12.80
C SER A 52 1.32 -1.01 -12.53
N PRO A 53 2.33 -0.88 -13.39
CA PRO A 53 3.64 -1.48 -13.15
C PRO A 53 4.33 -0.90 -11.89
N TYR A 54 4.04 0.34 -11.55
CA TYR A 54 4.54 0.97 -10.33
C TYR A 54 3.90 0.36 -9.09
N GLY A 55 2.60 0.01 -9.18
CA GLY A 55 1.90 -0.73 -8.14
C GLY A 55 2.51 -2.10 -7.91
N LEU A 56 2.69 -2.88 -8.97
CA LEU A 56 3.32 -4.21 -8.90
C LEU A 56 4.74 -4.15 -8.32
N ALA A 57 5.54 -3.16 -8.70
CA ALA A 57 6.88 -2.97 -8.15
C ALA A 57 6.85 -2.69 -6.63
N ARG A 58 5.87 -1.92 -6.14
CA ARG A 58 5.67 -1.70 -4.69
C ARG A 58 5.20 -2.95 -3.98
N MET A 59 4.35 -3.74 -4.63
CA MET A 59 3.82 -4.98 -4.05
C MET A 59 4.91 -6.03 -3.87
N PHE A 60 5.99 -5.99 -4.64
CA PHE A 60 7.14 -6.87 -4.45
C PHE A 60 7.74 -6.75 -3.05
N ASP A 61 7.76 -5.53 -2.47
CA ASP A 61 8.35 -5.24 -1.16
C ASP A 61 7.32 -5.19 -0.02
N VAL A 62 6.04 -5.52 -0.26
CA VAL A 62 4.96 -5.34 0.71
C VAL A 62 5.06 -6.28 1.91
N ALA A 63 5.48 -7.51 1.69
CA ALA A 63 5.62 -8.52 2.72
C ALA A 63 6.77 -9.49 2.44
N ALA A 64 7.48 -9.90 3.49
CA ALA A 64 8.60 -10.83 3.38
C ALA A 64 8.19 -12.19 2.82
N TYR A 65 7.00 -12.68 3.20
CA TYR A 65 6.44 -13.94 2.69
C TYR A 65 6.04 -13.87 1.22
N HIS A 66 5.81 -12.68 0.67
CA HIS A 66 5.59 -12.49 -0.76
C HIS A 66 6.89 -12.36 -1.53
N GLN A 67 7.85 -11.58 -1.03
CA GLN A 67 9.12 -11.32 -1.71
C GLN A 67 10.02 -12.56 -1.76
N SER A 68 10.15 -13.29 -0.65
CA SER A 68 11.10 -14.40 -0.54
C SER A 68 10.86 -15.53 -1.53
N PRO A 69 9.62 -16.01 -1.78
CA PRO A 69 9.35 -17.02 -2.80
C PRO A 69 9.69 -16.56 -4.22
N LEU A 70 9.44 -15.29 -4.55
CA LEU A 70 9.78 -14.73 -5.87
C LEU A 70 11.30 -14.68 -6.07
N ILE A 71 12.05 -14.26 -5.05
CA ILE A 71 13.52 -14.28 -5.05
C ILE A 71 14.03 -15.71 -5.19
N PHE A 72 13.44 -16.66 -4.46
CA PHE A 72 13.81 -18.07 -4.54
C PHE A 72 13.58 -18.62 -5.94
N LYS A 73 12.38 -18.45 -6.53
CA LYS A 73 12.06 -18.85 -7.91
C LYS A 73 13.08 -18.26 -8.90
N ARG A 74 13.36 -16.95 -8.80
CA ARG A 74 14.35 -16.27 -9.62
C ARG A 74 15.73 -16.93 -9.52
N ASN A 75 16.19 -17.19 -8.31
CA ASN A 75 17.52 -17.75 -8.07
C ASN A 75 17.64 -19.19 -8.62
N VAL A 76 16.59 -19.99 -8.45
CA VAL A 76 16.53 -21.35 -9.01
C VAL A 76 16.62 -21.33 -10.55
N ILE A 77 15.81 -20.48 -11.20
CA ILE A 77 15.83 -20.33 -12.66
C ILE A 77 17.21 -19.82 -13.12
N ALA A 78 17.76 -18.81 -12.42
CA ALA A 78 19.08 -18.25 -12.73
C ALA A 78 20.23 -19.27 -12.52
N SER A 79 20.05 -20.26 -11.63
CA SER A 79 21.05 -21.32 -11.44
C SER A 79 21.13 -22.30 -12.63
N CYS A 80 20.01 -22.46 -13.34
CA CYS A 80 19.93 -23.31 -14.54
C CYS A 80 20.41 -22.60 -15.83
N TYR A 81 20.83 -21.32 -15.71
CA TYR A 81 21.28 -20.55 -16.87
C TYR A 81 22.57 -21.13 -17.48
N ILE A 82 22.52 -21.42 -18.79
CA ILE A 82 23.67 -21.81 -19.57
C ILE A 82 24.31 -20.55 -20.18
N PRO A 83 25.59 -20.27 -19.90
CA PRO A 83 26.25 -19.07 -20.41
C PRO A 83 26.13 -18.89 -21.90
N HIS A 84 25.76 -17.70 -22.37
CA HIS A 84 25.68 -17.35 -23.77
C HIS A 84 26.54 -16.09 -24.05
N PRO A 85 27.29 -16.03 -25.18
CA PRO A 85 28.17 -14.90 -25.47
C PRO A 85 27.47 -13.52 -25.50
N LEU A 86 26.20 -13.49 -25.94
CA LEU A 86 25.43 -12.24 -26.08
C LEU A 86 24.63 -11.88 -24.88
N LEU A 87 24.48 -12.77 -23.88
CA LEU A 87 23.62 -12.55 -22.71
C LEU A 87 24.42 -12.84 -21.44
N THR A 88 24.55 -11.86 -20.56
CA THR A 88 25.18 -12.08 -19.27
C THR A 88 24.21 -12.73 -18.29
N ARG A 89 24.73 -13.46 -17.30
CA ARG A 89 23.91 -14.05 -16.23
C ARG A 89 23.15 -12.97 -15.44
N GLN A 90 23.71 -11.78 -15.30
CA GLN A 90 23.08 -10.67 -14.62
C GLN A 90 21.83 -10.18 -15.37
N GLU A 91 21.95 -9.96 -16.69
CA GLU A 91 20.83 -9.56 -17.55
C GLU A 91 19.72 -10.62 -17.56
N PHE A 92 20.11 -11.92 -17.64
CA PHE A 92 19.15 -13.02 -17.56
C PHE A 92 18.43 -13.05 -16.21
N THR A 93 19.13 -12.84 -15.10
CA THR A 93 18.53 -12.82 -13.76
C THR A 93 17.54 -11.66 -13.61
N ALA A 94 17.88 -10.48 -14.10
CA ALA A 94 17.00 -9.31 -14.11
C ALA A 94 15.74 -9.54 -14.96
N TRP A 95 15.91 -10.17 -16.11
CA TRP A 95 14.83 -10.52 -17.01
C TRP A 95 13.84 -11.54 -16.40
N VAL A 96 14.35 -12.57 -15.72
CA VAL A 96 13.54 -13.53 -14.96
C VAL A 96 12.81 -12.83 -13.82
N GLN A 97 13.45 -11.91 -13.13
CA GLN A 97 12.81 -11.14 -12.05
C GLN A 97 11.62 -10.34 -12.57
N ASP A 98 11.77 -9.66 -13.70
CA ASP A 98 10.67 -8.90 -14.30
C ASP A 98 9.50 -9.81 -14.71
N TYR A 99 9.79 -10.97 -15.27
CA TYR A 99 8.75 -11.95 -15.60
C TYR A 99 7.95 -12.36 -14.37
N LEU A 100 8.62 -12.65 -13.26
CA LEU A 100 7.97 -13.08 -12.03
C LEU A 100 7.16 -11.95 -11.35
N ILE A 101 7.63 -10.69 -11.42
CA ILE A 101 6.98 -9.56 -10.78
C ILE A 101 5.84 -8.99 -11.64
N PHE A 102 6.07 -8.84 -12.94
CA PHE A 102 5.13 -8.13 -13.84
C PHE A 102 4.34 -9.06 -14.75
N GLY A 103 4.68 -10.35 -14.79
CA GLY A 103 4.15 -11.28 -15.79
C GLY A 103 4.61 -10.94 -17.22
N ASN A 104 5.53 -9.99 -17.37
CA ASN A 104 6.12 -9.54 -18.61
C ASN A 104 7.61 -9.34 -18.45
N CYS A 105 8.38 -9.67 -19.46
CA CYS A 105 9.78 -9.31 -19.51
C CYS A 105 10.20 -9.00 -20.96
N TYR A 106 11.17 -8.12 -21.09
CA TYR A 106 11.60 -7.57 -22.36
C TYR A 106 13.11 -7.71 -22.50
N MET A 107 13.54 -8.12 -23.70
CA MET A 107 14.94 -8.27 -24.05
C MET A 107 15.20 -7.48 -25.33
N GLU A 108 16.08 -6.48 -25.26
CA GLU A 108 16.58 -5.72 -26.40
C GLU A 108 17.75 -6.46 -27.05
N CYS A 109 17.66 -6.71 -28.33
CA CYS A 109 18.76 -7.21 -29.14
C CYS A 109 19.49 -6.02 -29.77
N ARG A 110 20.63 -5.65 -29.25
CA ARG A 110 21.48 -4.63 -29.82
C ARG A 110 22.29 -5.17 -30.97
N ARG A 111 22.32 -4.41 -32.06
CA ARG A 111 22.97 -4.81 -33.29
C ARG A 111 24.09 -3.84 -33.66
N ASN A 112 25.08 -4.34 -34.36
CA ASN A 112 26.12 -3.51 -34.98
C ASN A 112 25.60 -2.83 -36.27
N ARG A 113 26.40 -1.97 -36.86
CA ARG A 113 26.05 -1.29 -38.11
C ARG A 113 25.82 -2.25 -39.31
N LEU A 114 26.26 -3.49 -39.19
CA LEU A 114 26.06 -4.56 -40.21
C LEU A 114 24.82 -5.40 -39.91
N GLY A 115 24.02 -5.03 -38.88
CA GLY A 115 22.80 -5.75 -38.48
C GLY A 115 23.06 -7.02 -37.67
N GLN A 116 24.31 -7.35 -37.32
CA GLN A 116 24.63 -8.53 -36.53
C GLN A 116 24.38 -8.26 -35.02
N PRO A 117 23.80 -9.22 -34.26
CA PRO A 117 23.58 -9.08 -32.85
C PRO A 117 24.91 -9.05 -32.08
N ILE A 118 25.10 -8.09 -31.19
CA ILE A 118 26.28 -7.95 -30.35
C ILE A 118 26.01 -8.13 -28.88
N GLU A 119 24.78 -7.82 -28.43
CA GLU A 119 24.40 -7.89 -27.04
C GLU A 119 22.89 -8.08 -26.91
N LEU A 120 22.49 -8.90 -25.95
CA LEU A 120 21.12 -8.99 -25.44
C LEU A 120 21.04 -8.27 -24.10
N ARG A 121 20.25 -7.22 -24.04
CA ARG A 121 20.11 -6.38 -22.84
C ARG A 121 18.70 -6.43 -22.29
N HIS A 122 18.58 -6.59 -20.99
CA HIS A 122 17.31 -6.51 -20.31
C HIS A 122 16.73 -5.08 -20.37
N SER A 123 15.48 -4.94 -20.78
CA SER A 123 14.72 -3.71 -20.68
C SER A 123 13.67 -3.85 -19.57
N GLN A 124 13.71 -2.94 -18.61
CA GLN A 124 12.86 -3.01 -17.43
C GLN A 124 11.37 -2.97 -17.80
N ALA A 125 10.61 -4.00 -17.43
CA ALA A 125 9.19 -4.13 -17.71
C ALA A 125 8.36 -2.98 -17.10
N LYS A 126 8.83 -2.39 -16.01
CA LYS A 126 8.21 -1.22 -15.40
C LYS A 126 8.07 -0.04 -16.36
N TYR A 127 9.05 0.14 -17.25
CA TYR A 127 9.11 1.28 -18.17
C TYR A 127 8.83 0.89 -19.62
N THR A 128 8.91 -0.38 -19.98
CA THR A 128 8.71 -0.81 -21.35
C THR A 128 7.22 -0.93 -21.67
N ARG A 129 6.84 -0.38 -22.83
CA ARG A 129 5.45 -0.37 -23.33
C ARG A 129 5.41 -0.96 -24.73
N ARG A 130 4.32 -1.70 -25.01
CA ARG A 130 4.02 -2.22 -26.35
C ARG A 130 3.45 -1.10 -27.19
N GLY A 131 4.06 -0.84 -28.35
CA GLY A 131 3.51 0.10 -29.34
C GLY A 131 2.24 -0.40 -30.00
N ILE A 132 1.55 0.51 -30.70
CA ILE A 132 0.39 0.16 -31.53
C ILE A 132 0.83 -0.74 -32.67
N ASP A 133 1.98 -0.43 -33.30
CA ASP A 133 2.65 -1.34 -34.22
C ASP A 133 3.23 -2.52 -33.41
N PRO A 134 2.89 -3.77 -33.76
CA PRO A 134 3.41 -4.96 -33.10
C PRO A 134 4.93 -5.08 -33.05
N ALA A 135 5.65 -4.49 -33.99
CA ALA A 135 7.11 -4.48 -34.01
C ALA A 135 7.74 -3.39 -33.14
N GLN A 136 6.93 -2.43 -32.69
CA GLN A 136 7.40 -1.25 -31.97
C GLN A 136 7.24 -1.40 -30.47
N PHE A 137 8.27 -1.03 -29.73
CA PHE A 137 8.27 -0.87 -28.30
C PHE A 137 8.76 0.52 -27.91
N TRP A 138 8.32 0.97 -26.73
CA TRP A 138 8.65 2.26 -26.17
C TRP A 138 9.23 2.10 -24.78
N PHE A 139 10.23 2.92 -24.46
CA PHE A 139 10.73 3.07 -23.08
C PHE A 139 10.21 4.39 -22.51
N VAL A 140 9.38 4.30 -21.45
CA VAL A 140 8.61 5.41 -20.89
C VAL A 140 8.96 5.57 -19.41
N PRO A 141 10.11 6.14 -19.09
CA PRO A 141 10.48 6.46 -17.72
C PRO A 141 9.82 7.77 -17.27
N ARG A 142 9.58 7.93 -15.96
CA ARG A 142 8.95 9.17 -15.44
C ARG A 142 9.86 10.41 -15.45
N TYR A 143 11.17 10.23 -15.60
CA TYR A 143 12.17 11.26 -15.33
C TYR A 143 12.99 11.69 -16.57
N VAL A 144 12.76 11.03 -17.68
CA VAL A 144 13.44 11.28 -18.95
C VAL A 144 12.40 11.19 -20.06
N ASP A 145 12.68 11.82 -21.21
CA ASP A 145 11.81 11.75 -22.37
C ASP A 145 11.63 10.31 -22.87
N ASP A 146 10.42 10.02 -23.33
CA ASP A 146 10.08 8.73 -23.92
C ASP A 146 10.88 8.49 -25.18
N HIS A 147 11.40 7.28 -25.34
CA HIS A 147 12.06 6.92 -26.60
C HIS A 147 11.52 5.62 -27.17
N ALA A 148 11.49 5.55 -28.49
CA ALA A 148 11.14 4.36 -29.22
C ALA A 148 12.37 3.46 -29.39
N PHE A 149 12.22 2.17 -29.15
CA PHE A 149 13.23 1.19 -29.56
C PHE A 149 13.25 1.05 -31.08
N GLU A 150 14.34 0.57 -31.63
CA GLU A 150 14.40 0.20 -33.04
C GLU A 150 13.35 -0.88 -33.31
N PRO A 151 12.52 -0.75 -34.40
CA PRO A 151 11.50 -1.72 -34.70
C PRO A 151 12.07 -3.14 -34.82
N GLY A 152 11.46 -4.11 -34.15
CA GLY A 152 11.89 -5.49 -34.13
C GLY A 152 13.17 -5.78 -33.32
N SER A 153 13.67 -4.80 -32.55
CA SER A 153 14.82 -5.02 -31.67
C SER A 153 14.44 -5.61 -30.31
N VAL A 154 13.19 -5.46 -29.87
CA VAL A 154 12.73 -5.91 -28.55
C VAL A 154 11.87 -7.16 -28.69
N CYS A 155 12.18 -8.17 -27.89
CA CYS A 155 11.37 -9.37 -27.71
C CYS A 155 10.66 -9.29 -26.38
N GLN A 156 9.34 -9.56 -26.38
CA GLN A 156 8.51 -9.68 -25.20
C GLN A 156 8.19 -11.14 -24.92
N ILE A 157 8.44 -11.60 -23.70
CA ILE A 157 7.85 -12.82 -23.16
C ILE A 157 6.85 -12.44 -22.07
N LYS A 158 5.67 -13.03 -22.12
CA LYS A 158 4.58 -12.72 -21.22
C LYS A 158 3.91 -13.97 -20.67
N ASN A 159 3.41 -13.89 -19.47
CA ASN A 159 2.51 -14.88 -18.91
C ASN A 159 1.10 -14.59 -19.41
N PRO A 160 0.43 -15.52 -20.12
CA PRO A 160 -0.88 -15.27 -20.71
C PRO A 160 -1.91 -14.80 -19.69
N SER A 161 -2.68 -13.77 -20.04
CA SER A 161 -3.79 -13.28 -19.24
C SER A 161 -5.10 -13.56 -19.96
N PRO A 162 -6.16 -14.01 -19.26
CA PRO A 162 -7.47 -14.19 -19.86
C PRO A 162 -8.20 -12.86 -20.16
N HIS A 163 -7.70 -11.74 -19.62
CA HIS A 163 -8.37 -10.44 -19.71
C HIS A 163 -7.99 -9.65 -20.95
N GLN A 164 -6.79 -9.86 -21.49
CA GLN A 164 -6.29 -9.13 -22.65
C GLN A 164 -5.04 -9.84 -23.25
N GLU A 165 -4.70 -9.52 -24.52
CA GLU A 165 -3.67 -10.22 -25.25
C GLU A 165 -2.31 -9.52 -25.28
N ILE A 166 -2.24 -8.23 -24.94
CA ILE A 166 -1.05 -7.38 -25.16
C ILE A 166 -0.02 -7.62 -24.08
N TYR A 167 -0.44 -7.62 -22.82
CA TYR A 167 0.42 -7.80 -21.65
C TYR A 167 0.11 -9.11 -20.93
N GLY A 168 1.10 -9.64 -20.27
CA GLY A 168 0.92 -10.73 -19.32
C GLY A 168 0.51 -10.25 -17.95
N ALA A 169 0.01 -11.17 -17.13
CA ALA A 169 -0.33 -10.93 -15.73
C ALA A 169 0.56 -11.80 -14.82
N PRO A 170 1.05 -11.29 -13.69
CA PRO A 170 1.83 -12.09 -12.76
C PRO A 170 0.96 -13.16 -12.10
N GLU A 171 1.53 -14.33 -11.82
CA GLU A 171 0.83 -15.49 -11.24
C GLU A 171 0.26 -15.21 -9.84
N TYR A 172 0.93 -14.35 -9.08
CA TYR A 172 0.56 -14.06 -7.69
C TYR A 172 -0.61 -13.08 -7.52
N LEU A 173 -1.24 -12.60 -8.59
CA LEU A 173 -2.34 -11.62 -8.48
C LEU A 173 -3.46 -12.09 -7.54
N ALA A 174 -3.78 -13.39 -7.55
CA ALA A 174 -4.80 -13.95 -6.65
C ALA A 174 -4.38 -13.87 -5.18
N ALA A 175 -3.10 -14.02 -4.89
CA ALA A 175 -2.53 -13.95 -3.53
C ALA A 175 -2.23 -12.53 -3.06
N LEU A 176 -2.42 -11.51 -3.92
CA LEU A 176 -2.03 -10.14 -3.62
C LEU A 176 -2.71 -9.59 -2.37
N GLN A 177 -3.99 -9.91 -2.16
CA GLN A 177 -4.72 -9.47 -0.96
C GLN A 177 -4.16 -10.07 0.33
N SER A 178 -3.82 -11.36 0.31
CA SER A 178 -3.20 -12.00 1.46
C SER A 178 -1.82 -11.41 1.76
N ALA A 179 -1.05 -11.07 0.73
CA ALA A 179 0.24 -10.39 0.88
C ALA A 179 0.08 -8.99 1.49
N MET A 180 -0.92 -8.22 1.04
CA MET A 180 -1.24 -6.89 1.61
C MET A 180 -1.68 -7.00 3.07
N LEU A 181 -2.58 -7.94 3.39
CA LEU A 181 -3.03 -8.18 4.75
C LEU A 181 -1.86 -8.55 5.68
N ASN A 182 -0.94 -9.38 5.21
CA ASN A 182 0.28 -9.72 5.96
C ASN A 182 1.17 -8.49 6.23
N GLY A 183 1.34 -7.63 5.21
CA GLY A 183 2.06 -6.37 5.34
C GLY A 183 1.43 -5.46 6.40
N GLU A 184 0.13 -5.22 6.31
CA GLU A 184 -0.62 -4.39 7.26
C GLU A 184 -0.60 -4.99 8.69
N ALA A 185 -0.75 -6.29 8.82
CA ALA A 185 -0.64 -6.97 10.12
C ALA A 185 0.76 -6.78 10.73
N THR A 186 1.81 -6.75 9.92
CA THR A 186 3.17 -6.49 10.37
C THR A 186 3.33 -5.04 10.84
N VAL A 187 2.80 -4.08 10.09
CA VAL A 187 2.79 -2.65 10.46
C VAL A 187 1.98 -2.43 11.74
N PHE A 188 0.78 -3.03 11.82
CA PHE A 188 -0.05 -2.97 13.02
C PHE A 188 0.70 -3.51 14.25
N ARG A 189 1.30 -4.69 14.13
CA ARG A 189 2.06 -5.33 15.21
C ARG A 189 3.23 -4.46 15.65
N ARG A 190 3.98 -3.91 14.72
CA ARG A 190 5.08 -2.98 15.00
C ARG A 190 4.59 -1.75 15.77
N ASN A 191 3.51 -1.12 15.31
CA ASN A 191 2.92 0.05 15.96
C ASN A 191 2.38 -0.28 17.37
N TYR A 192 1.80 -1.47 17.54
CA TYR A 192 1.34 -1.96 18.83
C TYR A 192 2.49 -2.04 19.85
N TYR A 193 3.63 -2.59 19.45
CA TYR A 193 4.80 -2.67 20.33
C TYR A 193 5.44 -1.29 20.59
N ILE A 194 5.53 -0.43 19.57
CA ILE A 194 6.08 0.93 19.74
C ILE A 194 5.21 1.75 20.71
N ASN A 195 3.90 1.54 20.73
CA ASN A 195 2.97 2.23 21.62
C ASN A 195 2.83 1.55 22.99
N GLY A 196 3.78 0.70 23.40
CA GLY A 196 3.75 0.05 24.71
C GLY A 196 2.66 -1.00 24.87
N SER A 197 2.32 -1.70 23.79
CA SER A 197 1.30 -2.77 23.76
C SER A 197 -0.14 -2.28 24.05
N HIS A 198 -0.45 -1.04 23.65
CA HIS A 198 -1.79 -0.47 23.76
C HIS A 198 -2.36 -0.15 22.37
N ALA A 199 -3.58 -0.61 22.09
CA ALA A 199 -4.30 -0.29 20.87
C ALA A 199 -4.90 1.13 20.84
N GLY A 200 -4.66 1.90 21.86
CA GLY A 200 -5.22 3.22 22.11
C GLY A 200 -5.93 3.28 23.46
N VAL A 201 -6.18 4.47 23.93
CA VAL A 201 -6.89 4.71 25.19
C VAL A 201 -8.04 5.70 24.97
N ILE A 202 -9.12 5.48 25.68
CA ILE A 202 -10.20 6.47 25.84
C ILE A 202 -9.90 7.23 27.12
N VAL A 203 -9.64 8.51 27.00
CA VAL A 203 -9.52 9.41 28.14
C VAL A 203 -10.87 10.07 28.34
N TYR A 204 -11.55 9.71 29.42
CA TYR A 204 -12.85 10.25 29.77
C TYR A 204 -12.69 11.21 30.93
N LEU A 205 -13.05 12.50 30.73
CA LEU A 205 -12.97 13.55 31.73
C LEU A 205 -14.38 13.99 32.06
N THR A 206 -14.75 13.89 33.36
CA THR A 206 -16.07 14.26 33.89
C THR A 206 -16.04 15.47 34.79
N ASP A 207 -14.88 15.91 35.27
CA ASP A 207 -14.80 17.09 36.15
C ASP A 207 -15.13 18.39 35.39
N PRO A 208 -15.91 19.28 35.98
CA PRO A 208 -16.16 20.59 35.40
C PRO A 208 -14.85 21.39 35.39
N VAL A 209 -14.30 21.57 34.21
CA VAL A 209 -13.10 22.38 34.00
C VAL A 209 -13.51 23.85 34.08
N ALA A 210 -12.87 24.60 34.94
CA ALA A 210 -13.21 26.01 35.21
C ALA A 210 -12.94 26.93 34.00
N ASN A 211 -12.12 26.50 33.02
CA ASN A 211 -11.77 27.29 31.84
C ASN A 211 -11.64 26.42 30.59
N ASN A 212 -12.27 26.83 29.50
CA ASN A 212 -12.11 26.15 28.16
C ASN A 212 -10.65 26.07 27.70
N ASN A 213 -9.80 27.01 28.11
CA ASN A 213 -8.36 26.99 27.81
C ASN A 213 -7.63 25.77 28.39
N ASP A 214 -8.10 25.19 29.49
CA ASP A 214 -7.45 24.03 30.10
C ASP A 214 -7.82 22.74 29.40
N VAL A 215 -9.04 22.66 28.84
CA VAL A 215 -9.45 21.56 27.96
C VAL A 215 -8.61 21.56 26.67
N GLU A 216 -8.38 22.73 26.08
CA GLU A 216 -7.55 22.87 24.88
C GLU A 216 -6.08 22.52 25.16
N LYS A 217 -5.52 22.94 26.31
CA LYS A 217 -4.16 22.54 26.70
C LYS A 217 -4.06 21.04 26.91
N LEU A 218 -5.06 20.41 27.53
CA LEU A 218 -5.10 18.98 27.75
C LEU A 218 -5.22 18.22 26.40
N LYS A 219 -6.09 18.70 25.50
CA LYS A 219 -6.20 18.21 24.12
C LYS A 219 -4.85 18.27 23.40
N LYS A 220 -4.16 19.41 23.49
CA LYS A 220 -2.87 19.63 22.87
C LYS A 220 -1.80 18.70 23.46
N SER A 221 -1.73 18.61 24.79
CA SER A 221 -0.77 17.72 25.48
C SER A 221 -0.99 16.24 25.12
N LEU A 222 -2.25 15.79 25.02
CA LEU A 222 -2.60 14.44 24.60
C LEU A 222 -2.28 14.20 23.11
N LYS A 223 -2.39 15.24 22.29
CA LYS A 223 -1.99 15.19 20.88
C LYS A 223 -0.47 15.16 20.72
N ASP A 224 0.25 15.94 21.52
CA ASP A 224 1.72 16.03 21.47
C ASP A 224 2.39 14.82 22.15
N ALA A 225 1.75 14.21 23.16
CA ALA A 225 2.18 12.94 23.77
C ALA A 225 1.96 11.72 22.86
N ARG A 226 1.33 11.92 21.73
CA ARG A 226 1.16 10.92 20.71
C ARG A 226 2.49 10.69 20.00
N GLY A 227 3.16 9.59 20.29
CA GLY A 227 4.24 9.10 19.41
C GLY A 227 3.74 8.89 17.97
N ASN A 228 4.66 8.68 17.02
CA ASN A 228 4.37 8.42 15.60
C ASN A 228 3.51 7.15 15.34
N GLY A 229 2.76 6.67 16.34
CA GLY A 229 1.93 5.48 16.29
C GLY A 229 0.59 5.70 15.58
N ALA A 230 0.18 4.71 14.82
CA ALA A 230 -1.06 4.72 14.02
C ALA A 230 -2.35 4.56 14.88
N PHE A 231 -2.24 4.34 16.19
CA PHE A 231 -3.40 4.12 17.05
C PHE A 231 -4.03 5.42 17.53
N LYS A 232 -5.35 5.43 17.55
CA LYS A 232 -6.14 6.60 17.90
C LYS A 232 -6.44 6.61 19.40
N ASN A 233 -6.08 7.70 20.07
CA ASN A 233 -6.62 7.99 21.40
C ASN A 233 -7.91 8.79 21.23
N LEU A 234 -8.95 8.40 21.94
CA LEU A 234 -10.21 9.13 21.98
C LEU A 234 -10.26 9.94 23.28
N PHE A 235 -10.50 11.23 23.16
CA PHE A 235 -10.75 12.10 24.29
C PHE A 235 -12.25 12.41 24.35
N VAL A 236 -12.87 12.19 25.49
CA VAL A 236 -14.27 12.51 25.73
C VAL A 236 -14.34 13.44 26.94
N TYR A 237 -14.92 14.61 26.74
CA TYR A 237 -15.21 15.56 27.84
C TYR A 237 -16.72 15.65 28.03
N ALA A 238 -17.16 15.40 29.24
CA ALA A 238 -18.56 15.56 29.63
C ALA A 238 -18.61 16.44 30.90
N ALA A 239 -19.10 17.64 30.78
CA ALA A 239 -19.28 18.55 31.92
C ALA A 239 -20.44 18.08 32.80
N GLY A 240 -20.20 17.87 34.09
CA GLY A 240 -21.26 17.46 35.02
C GLY A 240 -20.86 16.39 36.03
N GLY A 241 -19.59 16.28 36.31
CA GLY A 241 -18.84 15.31 37.05
C GLY A 241 -19.48 14.54 38.19
N LYS A 242 -19.25 13.25 38.19
CA LYS A 242 -19.37 12.33 39.31
C LYS A 242 -18.00 11.72 39.64
N LYS A 243 -17.89 11.32 40.88
CA LYS A 243 -16.81 10.79 41.72
C LYS A 243 -15.42 10.42 41.19
N ASP A 244 -15.24 10.16 39.89
CA ASP A 244 -13.92 9.80 39.31
C ASP A 244 -13.64 10.69 38.09
N GLY A 245 -13.15 11.91 38.34
CA GLY A 245 -13.03 12.99 37.35
C GLY A 245 -12.21 12.71 36.10
N LEU A 246 -11.36 11.69 36.10
CA LEU A 246 -10.57 11.23 34.95
C LEU A 246 -10.56 9.71 34.93
N GLN A 247 -11.09 9.13 33.86
CA GLN A 247 -11.00 7.68 33.61
C GLN A 247 -10.24 7.44 32.33
N ILE A 248 -9.25 6.56 32.42
CA ILE A 248 -8.48 6.08 31.27
C ILE A 248 -8.93 4.64 31.01
N MET A 249 -9.69 4.45 29.92
CA MET A 249 -10.13 3.13 29.50
C MET A 249 -9.31 2.68 28.30
N PRO A 250 -8.53 1.59 28.41
CA PRO A 250 -7.88 1.03 27.23
C PRO A 250 -8.96 0.56 26.25
N PHE A 251 -8.80 0.86 24.96
CA PHE A 251 -9.53 0.13 23.92
C PHE A 251 -9.26 -1.35 24.14
N SER A 252 -10.33 -2.13 24.25
CA SER A 252 -10.32 -3.50 24.75
C SER A 252 -9.08 -4.24 24.21
N GLN A 253 -8.47 -5.00 25.10
CA GLN A 253 -7.48 -6.03 24.75
C GLN A 253 -8.21 -7.14 23.98
N VAL A 254 -8.78 -6.75 22.82
CA VAL A 254 -9.36 -7.71 21.91
C VAL A 254 -8.24 -8.67 21.58
N ALA A 255 -8.51 -9.90 21.72
CA ALA A 255 -7.85 -11.13 21.30
C ALA A 255 -6.81 -10.98 20.15
N ALA A 256 -5.92 -10.01 20.26
CA ALA A 256 -4.87 -9.71 19.29
C ALA A 256 -3.99 -10.96 19.03
N LYS A 257 -3.94 -11.87 19.98
CA LYS A 257 -3.18 -13.12 19.85
C LYS A 257 -3.82 -14.09 18.85
N ASP A 258 -5.14 -14.24 18.91
CA ASP A 258 -5.86 -15.24 18.08
C ASP A 258 -6.05 -14.71 16.65
N GLU A 259 -6.32 -13.39 16.49
CA GLU A 259 -6.40 -12.76 15.18
C GLU A 259 -5.06 -12.80 14.44
N PHE A 260 -3.94 -12.55 15.13
CA PHE A 260 -2.61 -12.61 14.50
C PHE A 260 -2.22 -14.02 14.08
N THR A 261 -2.66 -15.03 14.79
CA THR A 261 -2.43 -16.41 14.39
C THR A 261 -3.26 -16.76 13.16
N GLY A 262 -4.53 -16.38 13.13
CA GLY A 262 -5.39 -16.55 11.96
C GLY A 262 -4.89 -15.84 10.70
N ILE A 263 -4.40 -14.60 10.81
CA ILE A 263 -3.80 -13.87 9.68
C ILE A 263 -2.53 -14.56 9.19
N LYS A 264 -1.68 -15.04 10.09
CA LYS A 264 -0.46 -15.74 9.74
C LYS A 264 -0.75 -17.06 9.01
N ASP A 265 -1.76 -17.79 9.45
CA ASP A 265 -2.15 -19.04 8.83
C ASP A 265 -2.78 -18.80 7.45
N ALA A 266 -3.68 -17.79 7.32
CA ALA A 266 -4.28 -17.40 6.03
C ALA A 266 -3.26 -16.86 4.99
N THR A 267 -2.05 -16.49 5.40
CA THR A 267 -1.01 -16.01 4.48
C THR A 267 0.06 -17.05 4.18
N ARG A 268 0.01 -18.21 4.84
CA ARG A 268 0.99 -19.29 4.69
C ARG A 268 0.52 -20.38 3.73
N ASP A 269 -0.80 -20.60 3.61
CA ASP A 269 -1.44 -21.49 2.65
C ASP A 269 -1.55 -20.86 1.26
#